data_723bb2f4759f586d2f1582c6fc58f0a0
#
_entry.id   723bb2f4759f586d2f1582c6fc58f0a0
#
_cell.length_a   1.000
_cell.length_b   1.000
_cell.length_c   1.000
_cell.angle_alpha   90.00
_cell.angle_beta   90.00
_cell.angle_gamma   90.00
#
_symmetry.space_group_name_H-M   'P 1'
#
loop_
_entity.id
_entity.type
_entity.pdbx_description
1 polymer ?
#
loop_
_entity_poly.entity_id
_entity_poly.type
_entity_poly.pdbx_seq_one_letter_code
_entity_poly.pdbx_strand_id
1 'polypeptide(L)'
;PKNQIFKIPTNSNCIKKDVNRYKKKIKNYFLNKKVSFDILLLGIGNDGHIASLFSKNIKKKNNLLVDHVKKKDFSRITLSIDCINSSKNIFLWAPGRRKKIIIKKILSDKSLKYPASYLKRKNNILFNCN
;
A
#
# COMPACT_ATOMS: atom_id res chain seq x y z
N PRO A 1 2.34 -13.66 19.22
CA PRO A 1 1.06 -13.73 19.91
C PRO A 1 -0.10 -13.31 19.04
N LYS A 2 -1.27 -13.97 19.13
CA LYS A 2 -2.45 -13.69 18.27
C LYS A 2 -2.97 -12.25 18.40
N ASN A 3 -2.78 -11.60 19.53
CA ASN A 3 -3.17 -10.22 19.80
C ASN A 3 -2.30 -9.16 19.07
N GLN A 4 -1.19 -9.59 18.46
CA GLN A 4 -0.31 -8.72 17.65
C GLN A 4 -0.54 -8.85 16.14
N ILE A 5 -1.53 -9.67 15.74
CA ILE A 5 -1.85 -9.90 14.33
C ILE A 5 -3.13 -9.14 13.98
N PHE A 6 -3.00 -8.12 13.13
CA PHE A 6 -4.08 -7.24 12.70
C PHE A 6 -4.56 -7.61 11.29
N LYS A 7 -5.28 -8.72 11.18
CA LYS A 7 -5.87 -9.15 9.90
C LYS A 7 -6.88 -8.10 9.40
N ILE A 8 -6.89 -7.87 8.09
CA ILE A 8 -7.93 -7.08 7.44
C ILE A 8 -9.27 -7.82 7.58
N PRO A 9 -10.31 -7.21 8.15
CA PRO A 9 -11.62 -7.84 8.21
C PRO A 9 -12.23 -7.88 6.81
N THR A 10 -12.83 -9.02 6.44
CA THR A 10 -13.47 -9.23 5.13
C THR A 10 -14.79 -9.97 5.26
N ASN A 11 -15.35 -9.96 6.46
CA ASN A 11 -16.51 -10.79 6.85
C ASN A 11 -17.83 -10.01 6.96
N SER A 12 -17.84 -8.74 6.59
CA SER A 12 -19.10 -7.99 6.49
C SER A 12 -19.59 -7.95 5.02
N ASN A 13 -20.90 -7.87 4.84
CA ASN A 13 -21.50 -7.71 3.52
C ASN A 13 -21.28 -6.29 2.94
N CYS A 14 -20.49 -5.45 3.62
CA CYS A 14 -20.26 -4.06 3.24
C CYS A 14 -18.79 -3.69 3.41
N ILE A 15 -18.09 -3.55 2.30
CA ILE A 15 -16.65 -3.22 2.30
C ILE A 15 -16.34 -1.93 3.06
N LYS A 16 -17.24 -0.94 3.05
CA LYS A 16 -17.04 0.31 3.81
C LYS A 16 -17.02 0.07 5.32
N LYS A 17 -17.82 -0.87 5.81
CA LYS A 17 -17.80 -1.28 7.23
C LYS A 17 -16.46 -1.93 7.57
N ASP A 18 -15.95 -2.83 6.71
CA ASP A 18 -14.67 -3.49 6.92
C ASP A 18 -13.49 -2.50 6.86
N VAL A 19 -13.50 -1.54 5.94
CA VAL A 19 -12.53 -0.44 5.89
C VAL A 19 -12.51 0.34 7.21
N ASN A 20 -13.67 0.74 7.72
CA ASN A 20 -13.78 1.49 8.97
C ASN A 20 -13.31 0.66 10.18
N ARG A 21 -13.66 -0.63 10.24
CA ARG A 21 -13.18 -1.55 11.29
C ARG A 21 -11.66 -1.68 11.27
N TYR A 22 -11.06 -1.84 10.09
CA TYR A 22 -9.61 -1.95 9.97
C TYR A 22 -8.89 -0.65 10.33
N LYS A 23 -9.43 0.48 9.83
CA LYS A 23 -8.95 1.81 10.18
C LYS A 23 -8.96 2.03 11.70
N LYS A 24 -10.05 1.66 12.39
CA LYS A 24 -10.15 1.77 13.85
C LYS A 24 -9.11 0.90 14.55
N LYS A 25 -8.92 -0.36 14.10
CA LYS A 25 -7.90 -1.25 14.66
C LYS A 25 -6.50 -0.65 14.59
N ILE A 26 -6.11 -0.13 13.42
CA ILE A 26 -4.79 0.48 13.23
C ILE A 26 -4.65 1.71 14.12
N LYS A 27 -5.64 2.62 14.12
CA LYS A 27 -5.60 3.82 14.94
C LYS A 27 -5.46 3.51 16.44
N ASN A 28 -6.22 2.53 16.93
CA ASN A 28 -6.14 2.12 18.34
C ASN A 28 -4.77 1.56 18.69
N TYR A 29 -4.16 0.75 17.81
CA TYR A 29 -2.81 0.25 18.02
C TYR A 29 -1.78 1.38 18.16
N PHE A 30 -1.90 2.40 17.35
CA PHE A 30 -1.05 3.60 17.43
C PHE A 30 -1.54 4.64 18.46
N LEU A 31 -2.45 4.27 19.37
CA LEU A 31 -3.01 5.14 20.41
C LEU A 31 -3.53 6.48 19.84
N ASN A 32 -4.17 6.43 18.67
CA ASN A 32 -4.64 7.58 17.89
C ASN A 32 -3.55 8.60 17.51
N LYS A 33 -2.27 8.28 17.70
CA LYS A 33 -1.13 9.06 17.21
C LYS A 33 -0.96 8.88 15.68
N LYS A 34 0.01 9.55 15.12
CA LYS A 34 0.37 9.39 13.71
C LYS A 34 0.76 7.93 13.41
N VAL A 35 0.06 7.31 12.48
CA VAL A 35 0.38 5.95 12.04
C VAL A 35 1.66 5.97 11.21
N SER A 36 2.66 5.22 11.65
CA SER A 36 3.93 5.05 10.97
C SER A 36 4.47 3.65 11.28
N PHE A 37 4.49 2.79 10.28
CA PHE A 37 5.06 1.45 10.42
C PHE A 37 6.59 1.53 10.37
N ASP A 38 7.27 0.76 11.22
CA ASP A 38 8.75 0.70 11.21
C ASP A 38 9.23 0.01 9.93
N ILE A 39 8.56 -1.04 9.51
CA ILE A 39 8.84 -1.80 8.28
C ILE A 39 7.53 -2.06 7.55
N LEU A 40 7.52 -1.79 6.26
CA LEU A 40 6.43 -2.11 5.35
C LEU A 40 6.94 -2.94 4.18
N LEU A 41 6.46 -4.17 4.07
CA LEU A 41 6.79 -5.07 2.96
C LEU A 41 5.69 -5.03 1.92
N LEU A 42 6.04 -4.70 0.68
CA LEU A 42 5.12 -4.58 -0.45
C LEU A 42 5.57 -5.42 -1.63
N GLY A 43 4.62 -6.15 -2.21
CA GLY A 43 4.78 -6.67 -3.57
C GLY A 43 4.53 -5.58 -4.61
N ILE A 44 5.04 -5.81 -5.84
CA ILE A 44 4.79 -4.91 -6.98
C ILE A 44 4.16 -5.67 -8.15
N GLY A 45 3.13 -5.10 -8.78
CA GLY A 45 2.51 -5.63 -9.99
C GLY A 45 3.35 -5.40 -11.25
N ASN A 46 3.07 -6.13 -12.33
CA ASN A 46 3.73 -5.91 -13.62
C ASN A 46 3.34 -4.57 -14.27
N ASP A 47 2.24 -3.99 -13.84
CA ASP A 47 1.74 -2.65 -14.20
C ASP A 47 2.20 -1.56 -13.21
N GLY A 48 3.08 -1.91 -12.28
CA GLY A 48 3.62 -0.98 -11.28
C GLY A 48 2.70 -0.69 -10.10
N HIS A 49 1.58 -1.42 -9.94
CA HIS A 49 0.74 -1.26 -8.75
C HIS A 49 1.45 -1.80 -7.50
N ILE A 50 1.17 -1.19 -6.36
CA ILE A 50 1.59 -1.61 -5.02
C ILE A 50 0.36 -1.72 -4.12
N ALA A 51 0.36 -2.65 -3.18
CA ALA A 51 -0.83 -2.97 -2.39
C ALA A 51 -2.04 -3.22 -3.32
N SER A 52 -3.12 -2.45 -3.20
CA SER A 52 -4.20 -2.41 -4.20
C SER A 52 -4.38 -1.01 -4.80
N LEU A 53 -3.31 -0.25 -4.89
CA LEU A 53 -3.28 1.08 -5.52
C LEU A 53 -2.92 0.93 -6.99
N PHE A 54 -3.89 1.14 -7.86
CA PHE A 54 -3.76 1.11 -9.33
C PHE A 54 -3.73 2.53 -9.89
N SER A 55 -3.16 2.73 -11.07
CA SER A 55 -3.00 4.06 -11.68
C SER A 55 -4.29 4.89 -11.74
N LYS A 56 -5.44 4.24 -12.01
CA LYS A 56 -6.75 4.92 -12.03
C LYS A 56 -7.29 5.30 -10.65
N ASN A 57 -6.76 4.71 -9.58
CA ASN A 57 -7.33 4.79 -8.23
C ASN A 57 -6.40 5.47 -7.24
N ILE A 58 -5.17 5.82 -7.66
CA ILE A 58 -4.24 6.52 -6.80
C ILE A 58 -4.64 7.99 -6.68
N LYS A 59 -5.20 8.36 -5.55
CA LYS A 59 -5.62 9.72 -5.27
C LYS A 59 -4.51 10.46 -4.53
N LYS A 60 -4.12 11.64 -5.02
CA LYS A 60 -3.00 12.44 -4.50
C LYS A 60 -3.20 13.03 -3.10
N LYS A 61 -4.41 13.13 -2.59
CA LYS A 61 -4.67 13.75 -1.28
C LYS A 61 -5.93 13.17 -0.67
N ASN A 62 -5.80 12.32 0.32
CA ASN A 62 -7.01 11.91 1.02
C ASN A 62 -6.86 11.79 2.54
N ASN A 63 -5.72 12.07 3.17
CA ASN A 63 -5.52 11.84 4.62
C ASN A 63 -6.15 10.52 5.11
N LEU A 64 -6.43 9.63 4.17
CA LEU A 64 -7.00 8.32 4.46
C LEU A 64 -5.89 7.41 4.95
N LEU A 65 -6.18 6.64 5.96
CA LEU A 65 -5.30 5.59 6.43
C LEU A 65 -5.50 4.30 5.61
N VAL A 66 -6.75 3.95 5.42
CA VAL A 66 -7.23 2.76 4.72
C VAL A 66 -8.29 3.18 3.72
N ASP A 67 -8.27 2.57 2.55
CA ASP A 67 -9.24 2.79 1.49
C ASP A 67 -9.67 1.43 0.88
N HIS A 68 -10.55 1.46 -0.08
CA HIS A 68 -10.93 0.30 -0.86
C HIS A 68 -10.96 0.59 -2.35
N VAL A 69 -10.72 -0.45 -3.12
CA VAL A 69 -10.81 -0.43 -4.58
C VAL A 69 -11.86 -1.44 -5.00
N LYS A 70 -12.87 -0.97 -5.74
CA LYS A 70 -13.88 -1.82 -6.37
C LYS A 70 -13.56 -1.96 -7.85
N LYS A 71 -13.45 -3.20 -8.32
CA LYS A 71 -13.41 -3.56 -9.73
C LYS A 71 -14.62 -4.44 -10.07
N LYS A 72 -14.81 -4.78 -11.35
CA LYS A 72 -15.95 -5.57 -11.82
C LYS A 72 -16.12 -6.85 -11.00
N ASP A 73 -15.04 -7.60 -10.84
CA ASP A 73 -15.08 -8.96 -10.29
C ASP A 73 -14.60 -9.06 -8.83
N PHE A 74 -14.09 -7.98 -8.25
CA PHE A 74 -13.60 -8.01 -6.88
C PHE A 74 -13.57 -6.63 -6.21
N SER A 75 -13.52 -6.68 -4.88
CA SER A 75 -13.23 -5.51 -4.04
C SER A 75 -12.04 -5.81 -3.14
N ARG A 76 -11.15 -4.84 -2.94
CA ARG A 76 -9.96 -4.99 -2.09
C ARG A 76 -9.85 -3.82 -1.13
N ILE A 77 -9.42 -4.11 0.09
CA ILE A 77 -9.05 -3.09 1.08
C ILE A 77 -7.54 -2.85 0.95
N THR A 78 -7.12 -1.61 1.05
CA THR A 78 -5.73 -1.19 0.87
C THR A 78 -5.34 -0.10 1.87
N LEU A 79 -4.06 -0.04 2.24
CA LEU A 79 -3.51 1.17 2.82
C LEU A 79 -3.47 2.26 1.75
N SER A 80 -3.67 3.50 2.15
CA SER A 80 -3.51 4.65 1.24
C SER A 80 -2.04 4.91 0.93
N ILE A 81 -1.77 5.66 -0.13
CA ILE A 81 -0.39 6.06 -0.46
C ILE A 81 0.23 6.95 0.63
N ASP A 82 -0.58 7.77 1.29
CA ASP A 82 -0.11 8.62 2.39
C ASP A 82 0.27 7.78 3.62
N CYS A 83 -0.53 6.75 3.94
CA CYS A 83 -0.21 5.81 5.00
C CYS A 83 1.06 5.01 4.69
N ILE A 84 1.21 4.52 3.46
CA ILE A 84 2.42 3.83 3.01
C ILE A 84 3.63 4.75 3.14
N ASN A 85 3.54 5.98 2.65
CA ASN A 85 4.61 6.97 2.70
C ASN A 85 4.93 7.50 4.11
N SER A 86 4.08 7.26 5.09
CA SER A 86 4.37 7.58 6.49
C SER A 86 5.23 6.54 7.19
N SER A 87 5.44 5.37 6.58
CA SER A 87 6.28 4.30 7.12
C SER A 87 7.77 4.69 7.11
N LYS A 88 8.54 4.17 8.04
CA LYS A 88 9.97 4.48 8.15
C LYS A 88 10.78 3.80 7.05
N ASN A 89 10.55 2.50 6.84
CA ASN A 89 11.25 1.70 5.84
C ASN A 89 10.24 0.95 4.97
N ILE A 90 10.44 1.00 3.65
CA ILE A 90 9.59 0.32 2.67
C ILE A 90 10.45 -0.64 1.87
N PHE A 91 10.10 -1.92 1.90
CA PHE A 91 10.73 -2.97 1.13
C PHE A 91 9.81 -3.37 -0.02
N LEU A 92 10.27 -3.21 -1.25
CA LEU A 92 9.58 -3.70 -2.43
C LEU A 92 10.11 -5.08 -2.82
N TRP A 93 9.27 -6.08 -2.66
CA TRP A 93 9.55 -7.44 -3.07
C TRP A 93 9.14 -7.65 -4.52
N ALA A 94 10.11 -7.90 -5.38
CA ALA A 94 9.92 -7.93 -6.82
C ALA A 94 10.73 -9.04 -7.48
N PRO A 95 10.44 -10.32 -7.20
CA PRO A 95 11.21 -11.43 -7.75
C PRO A 95 10.98 -11.60 -9.24
N GLY A 96 12.06 -11.97 -9.95
CA GLY A 96 12.04 -12.38 -11.34
C GLY A 96 12.26 -11.26 -12.37
N ARG A 97 12.75 -11.67 -13.54
CA ARG A 97 13.20 -10.78 -14.64
C ARG A 97 12.14 -9.75 -15.08
N ARG A 98 10.86 -10.14 -15.14
CA ARG A 98 9.76 -9.24 -15.53
C ARG A 98 9.62 -8.06 -14.56
N LYS A 99 9.86 -8.31 -13.27
CA LYS A 99 9.80 -7.26 -12.24
C LYS A 99 10.97 -6.28 -12.36
N LYS A 100 12.15 -6.74 -12.74
CA LYS A 100 13.30 -5.89 -13.01
C LYS A 100 13.01 -4.82 -14.06
N ILE A 101 12.25 -5.18 -15.10
CA ILE A 101 11.86 -4.24 -16.16
C ILE A 101 10.94 -3.14 -15.61
N ILE A 102 9.91 -3.51 -14.84
CA ILE A 102 8.97 -2.51 -14.30
C ILE A 102 9.65 -1.61 -13.26
N ILE A 103 10.56 -2.14 -12.46
CA ILE A 103 11.33 -1.34 -11.51
C ILE A 103 12.21 -0.31 -12.21
N LYS A 104 12.94 -0.70 -13.28
CA LYS A 104 13.71 0.26 -14.08
C LYS A 104 12.81 1.39 -14.61
N LYS A 105 11.62 1.06 -15.14
CA LYS A 105 10.65 2.05 -15.61
C LYS A 105 10.19 2.99 -14.49
N ILE A 106 9.90 2.47 -13.30
CA ILE A 106 9.48 3.27 -12.15
C ILE A 106 10.59 4.21 -11.68
N LEU A 107 11.84 3.74 -11.63
CA LEU A 107 12.98 4.55 -11.21
C LEU A 107 13.29 5.69 -12.17
N SER A 108 13.05 5.49 -13.48
CA SER A 108 13.20 6.54 -14.51
C SER A 108 11.93 7.38 -14.70
N ASP A 109 10.79 7.00 -14.12
CA ASP A 109 9.52 7.67 -14.32
C ASP A 109 9.44 8.97 -13.53
N LYS A 110 9.45 10.09 -14.23
CA LYS A 110 9.21 11.43 -13.68
C LYS A 110 7.74 11.86 -13.78
N SER A 111 6.92 11.12 -14.54
CA SER A 111 5.53 11.48 -14.84
C SER A 111 4.52 10.91 -13.84
N LEU A 112 4.97 10.14 -12.85
CA LEU A 112 4.11 9.45 -11.87
C LEU A 112 3.05 8.55 -12.54
N LYS A 113 3.42 7.92 -13.65
CA LYS A 113 2.54 7.02 -14.40
C LYS A 113 2.21 5.75 -13.63
N TYR A 114 3.17 5.25 -12.86
CA TYR A 114 3.04 4.01 -12.09
C TYR A 114 2.68 4.30 -10.63
N PRO A 115 1.80 3.52 -10.00
CA PRO A 115 1.48 3.70 -8.58
C PRO A 115 2.71 3.68 -7.67
N ALA A 116 3.68 2.82 -7.93
CA ALA A 116 4.92 2.76 -7.16
C ALA A 116 5.79 4.03 -7.31
N SER A 117 5.61 4.83 -8.36
CA SER A 117 6.33 6.12 -8.51
C SER A 117 5.88 7.18 -7.49
N TYR A 118 4.74 6.99 -6.83
CA TYR A 118 4.28 7.85 -5.74
C TYR A 118 4.95 7.58 -4.40
N LEU A 119 5.77 6.53 -4.30
CA LEU A 119 6.56 6.28 -3.09
C LEU A 119 7.60 7.39 -2.90
N LYS A 120 7.65 7.93 -1.70
CA LYS A 120 8.61 8.99 -1.35
C LYS A 120 9.98 8.38 -1.10
N ARG A 121 10.99 8.77 -1.87
CA ARG A 121 12.38 8.25 -1.79
C ARG A 121 13.04 8.43 -0.41
N LYS A 122 12.57 9.35 0.41
CA LYS A 122 13.08 9.57 1.77
C LYS A 122 12.86 8.37 2.73
N ASN A 123 12.07 7.38 2.34
CA ASN A 123 11.66 6.28 3.19
C ASN A 123 12.50 5.01 2.98
N ASN A 124 13.79 5.12 2.63
CA ASN A 124 14.69 3.96 2.45
C ASN A 124 14.05 2.83 1.66
N ILE A 125 13.67 3.11 0.41
CA ILE A 125 13.01 2.10 -0.43
C ILE A 125 14.06 1.12 -0.92
N LEU A 126 13.94 -0.13 -0.53
CA LEU A 126 14.79 -1.22 -0.97
C LEU A 126 14.05 -2.09 -1.99
N PHE A 127 14.72 -2.43 -3.07
CA PHE A 127 14.22 -3.36 -4.09
C PHE A 127 14.98 -4.66 -4.01
N ASN A 128 14.28 -5.77 -3.98
CA ASN A 128 14.87 -7.09 -4.17
C ASN A 128 14.42 -7.66 -5.52
N CYS A 129 15.37 -7.78 -6.44
CA CYS A 129 15.17 -8.30 -7.80
C CYS A 129 16.27 -9.33 -8.08
N ASN A 130 16.04 -10.55 -7.70
CA ASN A 130 16.89 -11.66 -8.12
C ASN A 130 16.54 -12.11 -9.54
#